data_8fbd8e1a7d7f9e6a6b8434e9cdfe54c5
#
_entry.id   8fbd8e1a7d7f9e6a6b8434e9cdfe54c5
#
_cell.length_a   1.000
_cell.length_b   1.000
_cell.length_c   1.000
_cell.angle_alpha   90.00
_cell.angle_beta   90.00
_cell.angle_gamma   90.00
#
_symmetry.space_group_name_H-M   'P 1'
#
loop_
_entity.id
_entity.type
_entity.pdbx_description
1 polymer ?
#
loop_
_entity_poly.entity_id
_entity_poly.type
_entity_poly.pdbx_seq_one_letter_code
_entity_poly.pdbx_strand_id
1 'polypeptide(L)'
;MRSSLTILPKWRSAPLNLLYRTIHGNPAPASAPPSHLQSPRQQRQRRTLLTLAIETSCDDTCVALLSKGPGPLGRATLYFHQKITSDSTAYGGVYPPIALRSHDASLAPLIAEALSSLPSAAEQARSDDEDKSAKGGGGGRGGNDLKRAGSAPNNNTLTIAGTPRQKPDFVSVTRGPGMSANLACGISTAKGLATAWQVPLLAVNHMQAHALTPRLVSALARQDSTTSPLSSTTAIKPEYPFLTLLVSGGHTQLVHSRSLTSHRILASSNNIAVGDALDKAARHILPPDMLASHGDVMYGALLERFAFPDSFPLSPPPSSKNSQGQHDYDHDYDYEYAPPLRRVEEIAPYTAPSPYSWILHPPLYDSRALSYDFNGIGSEVRKITTSKGDSMSLGERRTLARATMRLLFEHLATRIFLALAAEPELNDELQTLVVSGGVASNRFLMHVLRKMLDVRGFKHVELTVPPPALCTDNAAMIAWTGMEMYEAGWESSLSVHPERKWSIDPSGEEGGILGVPGWRRRQP
;
A
#
# COMPACT_ATOMS: atom_id res chain seq x y z
N MET A 1 6.79 62.94 -12.04
CA MET A 1 6.26 63.69 -10.87
C MET A 1 6.25 62.73 -9.68
N ARG A 2 7.11 63.03 -8.75
CA ARG A 2 7.06 62.87 -7.27
C ARG A 2 6.29 61.66 -6.72
N SER A 3 6.97 60.60 -6.24
CA SER A 3 7.66 60.45 -4.93
C SER A 3 6.73 60.49 -3.71
N SER A 4 6.61 59.37 -3.01
CA SER A 4 6.62 59.36 -1.53
C SER A 4 6.98 57.98 -1.02
N LEU A 5 8.16 57.88 -0.40
CA LEU A 5 8.60 56.82 0.52
C LEU A 5 7.83 56.99 1.84
N THR A 6 7.49 55.89 2.47
CA THR A 6 7.17 55.89 3.90
C THR A 6 7.99 54.80 4.61
N ILE A 7 8.67 55.23 5.65
CA ILE A 7 9.72 54.61 6.44
C ILE A 7 9.13 53.69 7.51
N LEU A 8 9.73 52.53 7.71
CA LEU A 8 9.50 51.60 8.84
C LEU A 8 10.32 52.06 10.06
N PRO A 9 9.87 51.88 11.30
CA PRO A 9 10.74 51.97 12.48
C PRO A 9 11.30 50.59 12.89
N LYS A 10 12.61 50.60 13.10
CA LYS A 10 13.42 49.56 13.75
C LYS A 10 13.07 49.45 15.23
N TRP A 11 12.92 48.22 15.73
CA TRP A 11 12.99 47.94 17.15
C TRP A 11 14.30 47.23 17.48
N ARG A 12 14.97 47.78 18.52
CA ARG A 12 16.28 47.36 19.02
C ARG A 12 16.12 46.24 20.03
N SER A 13 17.09 45.32 19.98
CA SER A 13 17.41 44.31 20.99
C SER A 13 18.00 44.95 22.27
N ALA A 14 17.64 44.42 23.43
CA ALA A 14 18.39 44.56 24.67
C ALA A 14 18.43 43.25 25.44
N PRO A 15 19.53 42.90 26.11
CA PRO A 15 19.76 41.61 26.78
C PRO A 15 19.38 41.70 28.28
N LEU A 16 18.98 40.56 28.84
CA LEU A 16 18.82 40.40 30.29
C LEU A 16 19.73 39.27 30.81
N ASN A 17 20.64 39.73 31.67
CA ASN A 17 21.58 38.92 32.45
C ASN A 17 20.94 38.28 33.69
N LEU A 18 21.47 37.09 33.96
CA LEU A 18 21.60 36.35 35.21
C LEU A 18 21.19 37.03 36.55
N LEU A 19 20.53 36.25 37.38
CA LEU A 19 20.77 36.24 38.84
C LEU A 19 20.54 34.82 39.39
N TYR A 20 21.65 34.16 39.76
CA TYR A 20 21.71 32.99 40.62
C TYR A 20 21.35 33.39 42.06
N ARG A 21 20.50 32.59 42.72
CA ARG A 21 20.46 32.50 44.17
C ARG A 21 20.29 31.06 44.60
N THR A 22 21.35 30.53 45.17
CA THR A 22 21.46 29.27 45.91
C THR A 22 20.73 29.41 47.26
N ILE A 23 19.84 28.47 47.55
CA ILE A 23 19.40 28.24 48.95
C ILE A 23 19.43 26.73 49.19
N HIS A 24 20.30 26.30 50.12
CA HIS A 24 20.36 24.93 50.63
C HIS A 24 19.22 24.70 51.64
N GLY A 25 18.42 23.64 51.41
CA GLY A 25 17.48 23.10 52.37
C GLY A 25 17.47 21.58 52.25
N ASN A 26 17.73 20.88 53.34
CA ASN A 26 17.73 19.42 53.44
C ASN A 26 16.36 18.83 53.08
N PRO A 27 16.28 17.71 52.37
CA PRO A 27 15.01 17.04 52.11
C PRO A 27 14.60 16.12 53.27
N ALA A 28 13.36 16.23 53.69
CA ALA A 28 12.66 15.27 54.53
C ALA A 28 12.37 13.98 53.71
N PRO A 29 12.20 12.78 54.38
CA PRO A 29 12.03 11.52 53.66
C PRO A 29 10.71 11.47 52.91
N ALA A 30 10.80 11.10 51.65
CA ALA A 30 9.66 10.92 50.75
C ALA A 30 8.74 9.79 51.22
N SER A 31 7.48 10.11 51.44
CA SER A 31 6.40 9.15 51.55
C SER A 31 6.20 8.41 50.21
N ALA A 32 6.01 7.10 50.26
CA ALA A 32 5.77 6.24 49.11
C ALA A 32 4.59 6.76 48.25
N PRO A 33 4.70 6.71 46.89
CA PRO A 33 3.61 7.14 46.03
C PRO A 33 2.43 6.15 46.13
N PRO A 34 1.19 6.65 46.05
CA PRO A 34 0.01 5.78 46.03
C PRO A 34 0.00 4.94 44.74
N SER A 35 -0.41 3.69 44.88
CA SER A 35 -0.57 2.68 43.84
C SER A 35 -1.33 3.16 42.63
N HIS A 36 -0.65 3.13 41.48
CA HIS A 36 -1.08 2.97 40.12
C HIS A 36 -2.57 3.16 39.76
N LEU A 37 -3.00 4.38 39.62
CA LEU A 37 -4.04 4.75 38.65
C LEU A 37 -3.35 4.92 37.28
N GLN A 38 -3.45 3.90 36.44
CA GLN A 38 -2.95 3.97 35.06
C GLN A 38 -3.68 5.10 34.33
N SER A 39 -2.93 5.95 33.65
CA SER A 39 -3.49 7.09 32.90
C SER A 39 -4.50 6.60 31.86
N PRO A 40 -5.52 7.38 31.48
CA PRO A 40 -6.48 7.04 30.43
C PRO A 40 -5.83 6.68 29.09
N ARG A 41 -4.60 7.15 28.86
CA ARG A 41 -3.77 6.84 27.69
C ARG A 41 -3.31 5.38 27.67
N GLN A 42 -3.00 4.77 28.83
CA GLN A 42 -2.58 3.38 28.94
C GLN A 42 -3.77 2.40 28.85
N GLN A 43 -4.96 2.81 29.27
CA GLN A 43 -6.18 2.00 29.11
C GLN A 43 -6.69 1.95 27.65
N ARG A 44 -6.55 3.04 26.85
CA ARG A 44 -6.94 3.07 25.43
C ARG A 44 -6.06 2.21 24.53
N GLN A 45 -4.78 1.97 24.88
CA GLN A 45 -3.87 1.12 24.09
C GLN A 45 -4.11 -0.39 24.27
N ARG A 46 -5.07 -0.79 25.10
CA ARG A 46 -5.29 -2.21 25.46
C ARG A 46 -6.51 -2.85 24.81
N ARG A 47 -7.24 -2.15 23.95
CA ARG A 47 -8.40 -2.73 23.27
C ARG A 47 -8.15 -2.93 21.78
N THR A 48 -8.80 -3.94 21.23
CA THR A 48 -8.89 -4.15 19.78
C THR A 48 -9.57 -2.95 19.13
N LEU A 49 -8.95 -2.39 18.09
CA LEU A 49 -9.51 -1.33 17.25
C LEU A 49 -10.19 -1.93 16.04
N LEU A 50 -11.30 -1.35 15.60
CA LEU A 50 -12.07 -1.75 14.42
C LEU A 50 -12.30 -0.55 13.51
N THR A 51 -12.07 -0.70 12.21
CA THR A 51 -12.37 0.32 11.20
C THR A 51 -13.19 -0.24 10.05
N LEU A 52 -14.10 0.59 9.51
CA LEU A 52 -14.67 0.43 8.18
C LEU A 52 -13.87 1.31 7.22
N ALA A 53 -13.44 0.74 6.10
CA ALA A 53 -12.64 1.44 5.10
C ALA A 53 -13.31 1.45 3.73
N ILE A 54 -13.10 2.55 3.00
CA ILE A 54 -13.66 2.80 1.67
C ILE A 54 -12.52 3.19 0.72
N GLU A 55 -12.46 2.55 -0.46
CA GLU A 55 -11.56 2.89 -1.57
C GLU A 55 -12.39 3.12 -2.84
N THR A 56 -12.26 4.31 -3.43
CA THR A 56 -12.96 4.72 -4.68
C THR A 56 -12.09 5.64 -5.53
N SER A 57 -10.76 5.50 -5.53
CA SER A 57 -9.86 6.45 -6.19
C SER A 57 -9.86 6.34 -7.72
N CYS A 58 -10.16 5.15 -8.26
CA CYS A 58 -10.08 4.84 -9.69
C CYS A 58 -11.39 4.19 -10.18
N ASP A 59 -11.38 2.95 -10.59
CA ASP A 59 -12.51 2.21 -11.17
C ASP A 59 -13.03 1.09 -10.27
N ASP A 60 -12.33 0.80 -9.18
CA ASP A 60 -12.70 -0.17 -8.16
C ASP A 60 -13.49 0.48 -7.02
N THR A 61 -14.67 -0.04 -6.71
CA THR A 61 -15.44 0.28 -5.50
C THR A 61 -15.12 -0.77 -4.45
N CYS A 62 -14.41 -0.41 -3.39
CA CYS A 62 -13.99 -1.37 -2.38
C CYS A 62 -14.45 -0.96 -0.97
N VAL A 63 -14.86 -1.95 -0.18
CA VAL A 63 -15.16 -1.80 1.25
C VAL A 63 -14.47 -2.90 2.04
N ALA A 64 -13.91 -2.56 3.20
CA ALA A 64 -13.31 -3.52 4.12
C ALA A 64 -13.68 -3.22 5.58
N LEU A 65 -13.74 -4.28 6.39
CA LEU A 65 -13.77 -4.22 7.84
C LEU A 65 -12.52 -4.90 8.39
N LEU A 66 -11.71 -4.15 9.10
CA LEU A 66 -10.45 -4.61 9.67
C LEU A 66 -10.39 -4.30 11.16
N SER A 67 -10.05 -5.30 11.97
CA SER A 67 -9.64 -5.05 13.35
C SER A 67 -8.15 -5.28 13.55
N LYS A 68 -7.61 -4.65 14.60
CA LYS A 68 -6.24 -4.86 15.06
C LYS A 68 -6.24 -4.93 16.57
N GLY A 69 -5.64 -6.00 17.12
CA GLY A 69 -5.38 -6.15 18.54
C GLY A 69 -4.48 -5.04 19.09
N PRO A 70 -4.41 -4.90 20.42
CA PRO A 70 -3.68 -3.81 21.07
C PRO A 70 -2.17 -3.88 20.86
N GLY A 71 -1.57 -2.70 20.76
CA GLY A 71 -0.12 -2.51 20.72
C GLY A 71 0.52 -2.72 19.34
N PRO A 72 1.85 -2.48 19.26
CA PRO A 72 2.61 -2.53 17.98
C PRO A 72 2.67 -3.94 17.38
N LEU A 73 2.41 -4.96 18.17
CA LEU A 73 2.39 -6.37 17.76
C LEU A 73 0.97 -6.91 17.55
N GLY A 74 -0.03 -6.04 17.62
CA GLY A 74 -1.44 -6.41 17.52
C GLY A 74 -1.72 -7.15 16.20
N ARG A 75 -2.34 -8.34 16.35
CA ARG A 75 -2.81 -9.17 15.26
C ARG A 75 -3.95 -8.47 14.51
N ALA A 76 -3.97 -8.55 13.19
CA ALA A 76 -5.08 -8.04 12.39
C ALA A 76 -6.06 -9.15 12.03
N THR A 77 -7.34 -8.79 11.92
CA THR A 77 -8.41 -9.68 11.42
C THR A 77 -9.25 -8.92 10.40
N LEU A 78 -9.37 -9.51 9.22
CA LEU A 78 -10.18 -8.96 8.12
C LEU A 78 -11.55 -9.66 8.14
N TYR A 79 -12.59 -8.96 8.56
CA TYR A 79 -13.97 -9.49 8.65
C TYR A 79 -14.72 -9.40 7.34
N PHE A 80 -14.39 -8.40 6.54
CA PHE A 80 -15.01 -8.16 5.23
C PHE A 80 -13.99 -7.51 4.30
N HIS A 81 -13.95 -7.97 3.06
CA HIS A 81 -13.16 -7.36 2.00
C HIS A 81 -13.78 -7.70 0.66
N GLN A 82 -14.43 -6.73 0.05
CA GLN A 82 -15.03 -6.90 -1.27
C GLN A 82 -14.72 -5.72 -2.19
N LYS A 83 -14.70 -6.03 -3.48
CA LYS A 83 -14.38 -5.13 -4.57
C LYS A 83 -15.34 -5.34 -5.74
N ILE A 84 -15.84 -4.25 -6.31
CA ILE A 84 -16.60 -4.23 -7.56
C ILE A 84 -15.87 -3.31 -8.53
N THR A 85 -15.35 -3.87 -9.62
CA THR A 85 -14.69 -3.13 -10.69
C THR A 85 -15.73 -2.65 -11.70
N SER A 86 -15.63 -1.40 -12.15
CA SER A 86 -16.52 -0.86 -13.17
C SER A 86 -16.24 -1.49 -14.54
N ASP A 87 -17.30 -1.84 -15.28
CA ASP A 87 -17.14 -2.35 -16.64
C ASP A 87 -16.89 -1.20 -17.64
N SER A 88 -15.64 -1.03 -18.00
CA SER A 88 -15.17 -0.06 -19.00
C SER A 88 -14.67 -0.72 -20.30
N THR A 89 -14.96 -2.00 -20.54
CA THR A 89 -14.49 -2.79 -21.70
C THR A 89 -14.83 -2.13 -23.03
N ALA A 90 -16.05 -1.59 -23.16
CA ALA A 90 -16.49 -0.88 -24.37
C ALA A 90 -15.66 0.37 -24.72
N TYR A 91 -14.89 0.90 -23.76
CA TYR A 91 -14.07 2.11 -23.91
C TYR A 91 -12.57 1.79 -24.04
N GLY A 92 -12.18 0.52 -23.99
CA GLY A 92 -10.79 0.07 -24.12
C GLY A 92 -9.86 0.54 -22.99
N GLY A 93 -10.38 0.88 -21.82
CA GLY A 93 -9.66 1.33 -20.62
C GLY A 93 -10.60 2.02 -19.64
N VAL A 94 -10.07 2.43 -18.48
CA VAL A 94 -10.87 3.09 -17.44
C VAL A 94 -11.56 4.35 -17.98
N TYR A 95 -12.89 4.39 -17.90
CA TYR A 95 -13.70 5.53 -18.34
C TYR A 95 -14.36 6.21 -17.12
N PRO A 96 -13.90 7.43 -16.74
CA PRO A 96 -14.29 8.07 -15.49
C PRO A 96 -15.80 8.20 -15.23
N PRO A 97 -16.66 8.52 -16.23
CA PRO A 97 -18.11 8.58 -16.00
C PRO A 97 -18.75 7.22 -15.64
N ILE A 98 -18.23 6.12 -16.21
CA ILE A 98 -18.72 4.76 -15.88
C ILE A 98 -18.21 4.36 -14.50
N ALA A 99 -16.94 4.63 -14.18
CA ALA A 99 -16.40 4.38 -12.84
C ALA A 99 -17.22 5.11 -11.76
N LEU A 100 -17.52 6.39 -11.95
CA LEU A 100 -18.35 7.16 -11.01
C LEU A 100 -19.74 6.54 -10.83
N ARG A 101 -20.44 6.17 -11.91
CA ARG A 101 -21.75 5.50 -11.84
C ARG A 101 -21.67 4.18 -11.10
N SER A 102 -20.59 3.42 -11.29
CA SER A 102 -20.35 2.18 -10.57
C SER A 102 -20.21 2.41 -9.07
N HIS A 103 -19.44 3.45 -8.67
CA HIS A 103 -19.31 3.83 -7.26
C HIS A 103 -20.67 4.22 -6.66
N ASP A 104 -21.42 5.08 -7.32
CA ASP A 104 -22.75 5.52 -6.84
C ASP A 104 -23.71 4.33 -6.67
N ALA A 105 -23.68 3.35 -7.58
CA ALA A 105 -24.56 2.20 -7.53
C ALA A 105 -24.13 1.15 -6.50
N SER A 106 -22.80 0.97 -6.29
CA SER A 106 -22.24 -0.19 -5.58
C SER A 106 -21.85 0.10 -4.14
N LEU A 107 -21.47 1.34 -3.81
CA LEU A 107 -20.85 1.65 -2.52
C LEU A 107 -21.78 1.40 -1.34
N ALA A 108 -23.02 1.89 -1.40
CA ALA A 108 -23.99 1.72 -0.30
C ALA A 108 -24.40 0.24 -0.09
N PRO A 109 -24.70 -0.55 -1.14
CA PRO A 109 -24.90 -2.00 -1.01
C PRO A 109 -23.71 -2.73 -0.38
N LEU A 110 -22.46 -2.45 -0.82
CA LEU A 110 -21.27 -3.05 -0.22
C LEU A 110 -21.10 -2.70 1.26
N ILE A 111 -21.38 -1.45 1.64
CA ILE A 111 -21.35 -1.05 3.05
C ILE A 111 -22.40 -1.80 3.84
N ALA A 112 -23.62 -1.94 3.34
CA ALA A 112 -24.68 -2.68 4.02
C ALA A 112 -24.30 -4.16 4.25
N GLU A 113 -23.67 -4.79 3.26
CA GLU A 113 -23.13 -6.15 3.38
C GLU A 113 -21.99 -6.21 4.41
N ALA A 114 -21.05 -5.26 4.37
CA ALA A 114 -19.96 -5.16 5.33
C ALA A 114 -20.48 -5.03 6.77
N LEU A 115 -21.51 -4.20 7.01
CA LEU A 115 -22.09 -4.03 8.34
C LEU A 115 -22.69 -5.33 8.91
N SER A 116 -23.16 -6.23 8.05
CA SER A 116 -23.65 -7.56 8.47
C SER A 116 -22.51 -8.47 8.97
N SER A 117 -21.27 -8.18 8.54
CA SER A 117 -20.05 -8.90 8.94
C SER A 117 -19.36 -8.31 10.17
N LEU A 118 -19.90 -7.26 10.77
CA LEU A 118 -19.36 -6.69 12.00
C LEU A 118 -19.32 -7.73 13.13
N PRO A 119 -18.27 -7.76 13.97
CA PRO A 119 -18.18 -8.64 15.13
C PRO A 119 -19.40 -8.49 16.07
N SER A 120 -19.83 -9.61 16.69
CA SER A 120 -20.85 -9.57 17.71
C SER A 120 -20.38 -8.79 18.94
N ALA A 121 -21.23 -7.94 19.49
CA ALA A 121 -20.92 -7.22 20.73
C ALA A 121 -20.67 -8.17 21.94
N ALA A 122 -21.25 -9.39 21.91
CA ALA A 122 -21.05 -10.40 22.94
C ALA A 122 -19.68 -11.12 22.85
N GLU A 123 -19.13 -11.30 21.64
CA GLU A 123 -17.81 -11.91 21.45
C GLU A 123 -16.70 -11.00 21.97
N GLN A 124 -16.84 -9.70 21.78
CA GLN A 124 -15.87 -8.72 22.30
C GLN A 124 -15.81 -8.71 23.83
N ALA A 125 -16.96 -8.77 24.50
CA ALA A 125 -17.02 -8.80 25.96
C ALA A 125 -16.26 -10.02 26.54
N ARG A 126 -16.27 -11.15 25.84
CA ARG A 126 -15.54 -12.37 26.24
C ARG A 126 -14.04 -12.24 26.04
N SER A 127 -13.59 -11.68 24.91
CA SER A 127 -12.15 -11.47 24.66
C SER A 127 -11.53 -10.46 25.62
N ASP A 128 -12.28 -9.43 26.02
CA ASP A 128 -11.83 -8.45 27.02
C ASP A 128 -11.76 -9.03 28.45
N ASP A 129 -12.59 -10.04 28.76
CA ASP A 129 -12.58 -10.71 30.06
C ASP A 129 -11.52 -11.84 30.17
N GLU A 130 -11.23 -12.54 29.07
CA GLU A 130 -10.15 -13.53 29.02
C GLU A 130 -8.77 -12.87 29.20
N ASP A 131 -8.55 -11.68 28.62
CA ASP A 131 -7.30 -10.91 28.81
C ASP A 131 -7.15 -10.37 30.23
N LYS A 132 -8.25 -10.16 30.97
CA LYS A 132 -8.26 -9.80 32.38
C LYS A 132 -7.98 -11.00 33.29
N SER A 133 -8.49 -12.19 32.97
CA SER A 133 -8.31 -13.40 33.78
C SER A 133 -6.91 -13.99 33.66
N ALA A 134 -6.24 -13.83 32.53
CA ALA A 134 -4.85 -14.29 32.32
C ALA A 134 -3.82 -13.50 33.18
N LYS A 135 -4.18 -12.35 33.73
CA LYS A 135 -3.30 -11.47 34.52
C LYS A 135 -3.65 -11.40 36.01
N GLY A 136 -4.71 -12.09 36.47
CA GLY A 136 -5.19 -12.06 37.85
C GLY A 136 -5.09 -13.41 38.55
N GLY A 137 -3.89 -13.90 38.81
CA GLY A 137 -3.67 -14.99 39.78
C GLY A 137 -3.66 -14.44 41.21
N GLY A 138 -4.75 -14.59 41.94
CA GLY A 138 -4.70 -14.33 43.39
C GLY A 138 -6.01 -13.85 44.01
N GLY A 139 -6.83 -14.77 44.51
CA GLY A 139 -7.59 -14.69 45.75
C GLY A 139 -8.78 -13.73 45.86
N GLY A 140 -9.98 -14.31 46.12
CA GLY A 140 -11.08 -13.58 46.72
C GLY A 140 -12.47 -14.13 46.37
N ARG A 141 -12.97 -15.01 47.22
CA ARG A 141 -14.37 -15.52 47.21
C ARG A 141 -15.38 -14.44 47.58
N GLY A 142 -16.53 -14.46 46.92
CA GLY A 142 -17.83 -14.22 47.55
C GLY A 142 -18.46 -12.86 47.26
N GLY A 143 -19.62 -12.86 46.64
CA GLY A 143 -20.52 -11.71 46.66
C GLY A 143 -21.54 -11.71 45.55
N ASN A 144 -22.71 -12.27 45.77
CA ASN A 144 -24.05 -12.07 45.21
C ASN A 144 -24.22 -11.35 43.87
N ASP A 145 -24.60 -12.12 42.85
CA ASP A 145 -25.27 -11.69 41.65
C ASP A 145 -26.62 -11.03 41.94
N LEU A 146 -26.65 -9.72 42.00
CA LEU A 146 -27.86 -8.94 41.81
C LEU A 146 -27.88 -8.46 40.35
N LYS A 147 -28.79 -9.05 39.54
CA LYS A 147 -29.16 -8.63 38.19
C LYS A 147 -29.37 -7.11 38.15
N ARG A 148 -28.44 -6.37 37.60
CA ARG A 148 -28.62 -4.97 37.21
C ARG A 148 -29.29 -4.93 35.84
N ALA A 149 -30.63 -5.03 35.82
CA ALA A 149 -31.43 -4.60 34.69
C ALA A 149 -31.31 -3.06 34.61
N GLY A 150 -30.94 -2.53 33.44
CA GLY A 150 -30.89 -1.09 33.18
C GLY A 150 -29.50 -0.51 32.97
N SER A 151 -28.64 -1.13 32.18
CA SER A 151 -27.48 -0.42 31.64
C SER A 151 -27.95 0.54 30.55
N ALA A 152 -27.53 1.82 30.67
CA ALA A 152 -27.69 2.81 29.60
C ALA A 152 -27.24 2.22 28.24
N PRO A 153 -27.82 2.63 27.10
CA PRO A 153 -27.46 2.09 25.80
C PRO A 153 -25.94 2.23 25.61
N ASN A 154 -25.29 1.10 25.39
CA ASN A 154 -23.84 1.05 25.24
C ASN A 154 -23.52 1.77 23.92
N ASN A 155 -23.00 3.01 23.99
CA ASN A 155 -22.68 3.87 22.81
C ASN A 155 -21.71 3.22 21.83
N ASN A 156 -21.26 1.98 22.09
CA ASN A 156 -20.27 1.25 21.30
C ASN A 156 -20.87 0.16 20.40
N THR A 157 -22.18 0.15 20.21
CA THR A 157 -22.85 -0.85 19.38
C THR A 157 -23.73 -0.20 18.31
N LEU A 158 -23.85 -0.92 17.18
CA LEU A 158 -24.83 -0.68 16.13
C LEU A 158 -25.83 -1.84 16.11
N THR A 159 -27.11 -1.57 15.90
CA THR A 159 -28.12 -2.62 15.71
C THR A 159 -28.28 -2.87 14.21
N ILE A 160 -27.80 -4.02 13.74
CA ILE A 160 -27.89 -4.43 12.33
C ILE A 160 -28.85 -5.62 12.24
N ALA A 161 -29.94 -5.48 11.49
CA ALA A 161 -31.01 -6.49 11.38
C ALA A 161 -31.44 -7.05 12.75
N GLY A 162 -31.62 -6.18 13.75
CA GLY A 162 -32.02 -6.55 15.11
C GLY A 162 -30.91 -7.12 16.00
N THR A 163 -29.69 -7.30 15.47
CA THR A 163 -28.55 -7.86 16.23
C THR A 163 -27.58 -6.76 16.64
N PRO A 164 -27.17 -6.69 17.95
CA PRO A 164 -26.14 -5.76 18.41
C PRO A 164 -24.77 -6.17 17.85
N ARG A 165 -24.14 -5.27 17.10
CA ARG A 165 -22.82 -5.42 16.51
C ARG A 165 -21.86 -4.38 17.06
N GLN A 166 -20.56 -4.67 17.07
CA GLN A 166 -19.55 -3.71 17.45
C GLN A 166 -19.53 -2.53 16.46
N LYS A 167 -19.62 -1.31 16.97
CA LYS A 167 -19.47 -0.10 16.17
C LYS A 167 -17.99 0.09 15.81
N PRO A 168 -17.63 0.45 14.56
CA PRO A 168 -16.28 0.85 14.21
C PRO A 168 -15.77 2.00 15.08
N ASP A 169 -14.49 1.97 15.45
CA ASP A 169 -13.84 3.01 16.24
C ASP A 169 -13.56 4.27 15.44
N PHE A 170 -13.40 4.12 14.11
CA PHE A 170 -13.21 5.18 13.14
C PHE A 170 -13.57 4.69 11.73
N VAL A 171 -13.71 5.63 10.81
CA VAL A 171 -13.91 5.35 9.37
C VAL A 171 -12.66 5.76 8.62
N SER A 172 -12.13 4.87 7.78
CA SER A 172 -11.01 5.16 6.88
C SER A 172 -11.51 5.37 5.46
N VAL A 173 -10.89 6.28 4.71
CA VAL A 173 -11.24 6.51 3.30
C VAL A 173 -10.05 7.02 2.52
N THR A 174 -9.94 6.66 1.27
CA THR A 174 -8.97 7.25 0.36
C THR A 174 -9.35 8.70 0.06
N ARG A 175 -8.41 9.61 0.33
CA ARG A 175 -8.55 11.03 0.02
C ARG A 175 -7.92 11.40 -1.32
N GLY A 176 -6.91 10.66 -1.74
CA GLY A 176 -6.14 10.86 -2.96
C GLY A 176 -4.75 10.22 -2.90
N PRO A 177 -3.98 10.29 -4.01
CA PRO A 177 -4.38 10.80 -5.32
C PRO A 177 -5.43 9.93 -6.01
N GLY A 178 -6.15 10.52 -6.99
CA GLY A 178 -7.17 9.79 -7.74
C GLY A 178 -8.11 10.71 -8.53
N MET A 179 -9.14 10.12 -9.14
CA MET A 179 -10.16 10.87 -9.88
C MET A 179 -11.07 11.63 -8.91
N SER A 180 -11.11 12.97 -9.01
CA SER A 180 -11.77 13.84 -8.02
C SER A 180 -13.23 13.48 -7.74
N ALA A 181 -14.02 13.15 -8.76
CA ALA A 181 -15.43 12.78 -8.60
C ALA A 181 -15.60 11.43 -7.87
N ASN A 182 -14.76 10.47 -8.21
CA ASN A 182 -14.74 9.14 -7.60
C ASN A 182 -14.33 9.22 -6.12
N LEU A 183 -13.25 9.94 -5.82
CA LEU A 183 -12.83 10.23 -4.44
C LEU A 183 -13.93 10.94 -3.65
N ALA A 184 -14.64 11.90 -4.27
CA ALA A 184 -15.73 12.63 -3.61
C ALA A 184 -16.88 11.72 -3.17
N CYS A 185 -17.22 10.70 -3.97
CA CYS A 185 -18.23 9.70 -3.63
C CYS A 185 -17.85 8.98 -2.32
N GLY A 186 -16.65 8.40 -2.25
CA GLY A 186 -16.15 7.71 -1.04
C GLY A 186 -16.03 8.64 0.17
N ILE A 187 -15.43 9.82 -0.01
CA ILE A 187 -15.22 10.81 1.08
C ILE A 187 -16.55 11.29 1.65
N SER A 188 -17.54 11.60 0.81
CA SER A 188 -18.85 12.08 1.27
C SER A 188 -19.57 11.00 2.06
N THR A 189 -19.52 9.75 1.59
CA THR A 189 -20.08 8.60 2.30
C THR A 189 -19.37 8.38 3.64
N ALA A 190 -18.03 8.40 3.67
CA ALA A 190 -17.24 8.23 4.90
C ALA A 190 -17.52 9.32 5.93
N LYS A 191 -17.66 10.59 5.51
CA LYS A 191 -18.05 11.71 6.39
C LYS A 191 -19.45 11.51 6.98
N GLY A 192 -20.41 11.06 6.16
CA GLY A 192 -21.75 10.77 6.62
C GLY A 192 -21.76 9.69 7.70
N LEU A 193 -21.03 8.59 7.48
CA LEU A 193 -20.88 7.49 8.46
C LEU A 193 -20.16 7.96 9.74
N ALA A 194 -19.03 8.67 9.60
CA ALA A 194 -18.27 9.17 10.75
C ALA A 194 -19.12 10.11 11.61
N THR A 195 -19.90 10.99 10.97
CA THR A 195 -20.81 11.93 11.66
C THR A 195 -21.96 11.18 12.34
N ALA A 196 -22.61 10.26 11.63
CA ALA A 196 -23.75 9.50 12.17
C ALA A 196 -23.34 8.60 13.35
N TRP A 197 -22.17 8.01 13.27
CA TRP A 197 -21.65 7.12 14.32
C TRP A 197 -20.87 7.87 15.42
N GLN A 198 -20.62 9.16 15.26
CA GLN A 198 -19.84 9.97 16.19
C GLN A 198 -18.44 9.35 16.43
N VAL A 199 -17.74 9.03 15.33
CA VAL A 199 -16.39 8.45 15.34
C VAL A 199 -15.45 9.28 14.47
N PRO A 200 -14.12 9.24 14.71
CA PRO A 200 -13.14 9.92 13.87
C PRO A 200 -13.16 9.46 12.41
N LEU A 201 -12.72 10.36 11.53
CA LEU A 201 -12.46 10.09 10.11
C LEU A 201 -10.94 10.02 9.88
N LEU A 202 -10.48 9.04 9.12
CA LEU A 202 -9.11 8.92 8.62
C LEU A 202 -9.13 8.97 7.09
N ALA A 203 -8.79 10.14 6.52
CA ALA A 203 -8.73 10.35 5.08
C ALA A 203 -7.27 10.23 4.62
N VAL A 204 -6.88 9.01 4.16
CA VAL A 204 -5.50 8.59 3.94
C VAL A 204 -5.05 8.73 2.49
N ASN A 205 -3.74 8.66 2.29
CA ASN A 205 -3.14 8.70 0.97
C ASN A 205 -3.10 7.29 0.35
N HIS A 206 -3.56 7.19 -0.90
CA HIS A 206 -3.64 5.94 -1.66
C HIS A 206 -2.26 5.28 -1.90
N MET A 207 -1.25 6.07 -2.27
CA MET A 207 0.11 5.56 -2.52
C MET A 207 0.80 5.10 -1.23
N GLN A 208 0.55 5.80 -0.12
CA GLN A 208 0.97 5.35 1.21
C GLN A 208 0.34 3.99 1.55
N ALA A 209 -0.94 3.80 1.23
CA ALA A 209 -1.63 2.55 1.49
C ALA A 209 -1.03 1.37 0.71
N HIS A 210 -0.69 1.56 -0.55
CA HIS A 210 0.06 0.57 -1.33
C HIS A 210 1.43 0.25 -0.72
N ALA A 211 2.18 1.25 -0.28
CA ALA A 211 3.49 1.05 0.35
C ALA A 211 3.38 0.27 1.68
N LEU A 212 2.29 0.44 2.43
CA LEU A 212 2.08 -0.20 3.73
C LEU A 212 1.35 -1.55 3.64
N THR A 213 0.87 -1.97 2.47
CA THR A 213 0.13 -3.24 2.30
C THR A 213 0.90 -4.47 2.81
N PRO A 214 2.23 -4.63 2.62
CA PRO A 214 2.94 -5.78 3.18
C PRO A 214 2.92 -5.82 4.71
N ARG A 215 2.83 -4.69 5.38
CA ARG A 215 2.68 -4.61 6.83
C ARG A 215 1.31 -5.15 7.28
N LEU A 216 0.25 -4.87 6.51
CA LEU A 216 -1.05 -5.52 6.68
C LEU A 216 -0.93 -7.04 6.54
N VAL A 217 -0.28 -7.52 5.46
CA VAL A 217 -0.09 -8.97 5.23
C VAL A 217 0.64 -9.61 6.41
N SER A 218 1.70 -8.99 6.89
CA SER A 218 2.43 -9.43 8.09
C SER A 218 1.54 -9.50 9.34
N ALA A 219 0.65 -8.54 9.53
CA ALA A 219 -0.26 -8.51 10.67
C ALA A 219 -1.39 -9.57 10.56
N LEU A 220 -1.86 -9.86 9.34
CA LEU A 220 -2.85 -10.92 9.07
C LEU A 220 -2.25 -12.32 9.24
N ALA A 221 -1.02 -12.57 8.76
CA ALA A 221 -0.35 -13.87 8.82
C ALA A 221 -0.10 -14.37 10.26
N ARG A 222 -0.09 -13.48 11.25
CA ARG A 222 0.00 -13.84 12.68
C ARG A 222 -1.21 -14.66 13.18
N GLN A 223 -2.24 -14.82 12.35
CA GLN A 223 -3.40 -15.66 12.68
C GLN A 223 -3.09 -17.16 12.71
N ASP A 224 -2.21 -17.63 11.84
CA ASP A 224 -2.04 -19.05 11.60
C ASP A 224 -0.99 -19.74 12.50
N SER A 225 -0.26 -18.97 13.32
CA SER A 225 0.90 -19.47 14.07
C SER A 225 0.60 -19.94 15.50
N THR A 226 -0.59 -20.50 15.78
CA THR A 226 -0.90 -21.12 17.08
C THR A 226 -0.11 -22.41 17.37
N THR A 227 0.65 -22.93 16.39
CA THR A 227 1.32 -24.24 16.45
C THR A 227 2.85 -24.19 16.58
N SER A 228 3.49 -23.01 16.60
CA SER A 228 4.95 -22.96 16.74
C SER A 228 5.41 -21.83 17.68
N PRO A 229 5.90 -22.17 18.89
CA PRO A 229 6.38 -21.16 19.87
C PRO A 229 7.71 -20.49 19.50
N LEU A 230 8.35 -20.86 18.38
CA LEU A 230 9.73 -20.49 18.06
C LEU A 230 9.90 -19.37 17.02
N SER A 231 8.84 -18.79 16.47
CA SER A 231 8.99 -17.61 15.59
C SER A 231 8.93 -16.34 16.42
N SER A 232 10.08 -15.94 16.95
CA SER A 232 10.27 -14.73 17.78
C SER A 232 10.27 -13.42 16.99
N THR A 233 9.50 -13.30 15.91
CA THR A 233 9.37 -12.02 15.20
C THR A 233 8.51 -11.07 15.99
N THR A 234 9.16 -10.16 16.70
CA THR A 234 8.55 -9.21 17.63
C THR A 234 7.95 -7.97 16.97
N ALA A 235 8.07 -7.80 15.63
CA ALA A 235 7.60 -6.61 14.92
C ALA A 235 6.74 -6.94 13.69
N ILE A 236 5.91 -5.98 13.26
CA ILE A 236 5.19 -6.03 11.98
C ILE A 236 6.19 -5.69 10.86
N LYS A 237 6.31 -6.57 9.86
CA LYS A 237 7.24 -6.41 8.74
C LYS A 237 6.55 -5.83 7.50
N PRO A 238 7.29 -5.11 6.63
CA PRO A 238 8.65 -4.61 6.85
C PRO A 238 8.72 -3.56 7.97
N GLU A 239 9.84 -3.54 8.70
CA GLU A 239 10.15 -2.43 9.60
C GLU A 239 10.71 -1.25 8.79
N TYR A 240 10.55 -0.04 9.30
CA TYR A 240 11.18 1.12 8.69
C TYR A 240 12.68 1.19 9.02
N PRO A 241 13.54 1.65 8.11
CA PRO A 241 13.24 2.06 6.74
C PRO A 241 13.15 0.88 5.76
N PHE A 242 12.40 1.06 4.65
CA PHE A 242 12.34 0.10 3.56
C PHE A 242 12.11 0.78 2.21
N LEU A 243 12.45 0.10 1.11
CA LEU A 243 12.12 0.54 -0.24
C LEU A 243 10.81 -0.08 -0.72
N THR A 244 10.06 0.69 -1.51
CA THR A 244 8.87 0.20 -2.21
C THR A 244 8.97 0.54 -3.68
N LEU A 245 8.86 -0.47 -4.53
CA LEU A 245 8.65 -0.33 -5.96
C LEU A 245 7.13 -0.44 -6.22
N LEU A 246 6.49 0.71 -6.45
CA LEU A 246 5.08 0.80 -6.79
C LEU A 246 4.93 0.66 -8.30
N VAL A 247 4.24 -0.40 -8.77
CA VAL A 247 4.10 -0.76 -10.18
C VAL A 247 2.64 -1.12 -10.50
N SER A 248 1.94 -0.19 -11.12
CA SER A 248 0.52 -0.34 -11.48
C SER A 248 0.24 0.15 -12.90
N GLY A 249 -1.02 0.12 -13.31
CA GLY A 249 -1.47 0.75 -14.56
C GLY A 249 -1.38 2.27 -14.54
N GLY A 250 -1.50 2.90 -13.37
CA GLY A 250 -1.47 4.36 -13.20
C GLY A 250 -0.13 4.93 -12.70
N HIS A 251 0.64 4.15 -11.95
CA HIS A 251 1.84 4.65 -11.27
C HIS A 251 3.04 3.71 -11.43
N THR A 252 4.23 4.31 -11.56
CA THR A 252 5.51 3.62 -11.41
C THR A 252 6.45 4.52 -10.62
N GLN A 253 6.74 4.13 -9.38
CA GLN A 253 7.57 4.91 -8.46
C GLN A 253 8.47 4.01 -7.62
N LEU A 254 9.66 4.48 -7.32
CA LEU A 254 10.54 3.93 -6.30
C LEU A 254 10.49 4.86 -5.09
N VAL A 255 10.05 4.34 -3.95
CA VAL A 255 9.79 5.12 -2.74
C VAL A 255 10.65 4.60 -1.60
N HIS A 256 11.34 5.47 -0.91
CA HIS A 256 12.01 5.20 0.35
C HIS A 256 11.11 5.62 1.51
N SER A 257 10.59 4.65 2.24
CA SER A 257 9.75 4.85 3.42
C SER A 257 10.61 4.84 4.67
N ARG A 258 10.88 6.03 5.24
CA ARG A 258 11.67 6.21 6.47
C ARG A 258 10.84 6.05 7.74
N SER A 259 9.57 6.39 7.66
CA SER A 259 8.59 6.25 8.75
C SER A 259 7.18 6.24 8.18
N LEU A 260 6.17 6.10 9.02
CA LEU A 260 4.75 6.12 8.65
C LEU A 260 4.36 7.33 7.78
N THR A 261 4.91 8.51 8.04
CA THR A 261 4.55 9.77 7.37
C THR A 261 5.69 10.41 6.59
N SER A 262 6.86 9.76 6.56
CA SER A 262 8.04 10.27 5.84
C SER A 262 8.41 9.31 4.73
N HIS A 263 8.02 9.65 3.51
CA HIS A 263 8.28 8.88 2.30
C HIS A 263 8.99 9.78 1.30
N ARG A 264 10.03 9.29 0.65
CA ARG A 264 10.75 10.03 -0.39
C ARG A 264 10.66 9.28 -1.71
N ILE A 265 10.26 9.97 -2.78
CA ILE A 265 10.23 9.41 -4.12
C ILE A 265 11.62 9.51 -4.71
N LEU A 266 12.29 8.36 -4.91
CA LEU A 266 13.63 8.29 -5.49
C LEU A 266 13.59 8.29 -7.02
N ALA A 267 12.58 7.65 -7.62
CA ALA A 267 12.35 7.64 -9.05
C ALA A 267 10.84 7.60 -9.35
N SER A 268 10.43 8.24 -10.42
CA SER A 268 9.02 8.26 -10.87
C SER A 268 8.95 8.19 -12.39
N SER A 269 7.85 7.70 -12.95
CA SER A 269 7.67 7.70 -14.40
C SER A 269 7.41 9.11 -14.94
N ASN A 270 8.10 9.44 -16.05
CA ASN A 270 7.98 10.73 -16.74
C ASN A 270 6.75 10.80 -17.65
N ASN A 271 6.19 9.66 -18.04
CA ASN A 271 5.13 9.57 -19.04
C ASN A 271 4.04 8.59 -18.63
N ILE A 272 4.11 7.35 -19.06
CA ILE A 272 3.15 6.30 -18.73
C ILE A 272 3.69 5.37 -17.64
N ALA A 273 2.81 4.71 -16.91
CA ALA A 273 3.19 3.66 -15.96
C ALA A 273 3.59 2.36 -16.70
N VAL A 274 4.36 1.52 -16.02
CA VAL A 274 4.81 0.23 -16.58
C VAL A 274 3.65 -0.70 -16.93
N GLY A 275 2.55 -0.69 -16.16
CA GLY A 275 1.36 -1.49 -16.44
C GLY A 275 0.69 -1.04 -17.74
N ASP A 276 0.50 0.25 -17.95
CA ASP A 276 -0.03 0.80 -19.21
C ASP A 276 0.89 0.49 -20.39
N ALA A 277 2.22 0.53 -20.19
CA ALA A 277 3.18 0.13 -21.23
C ALA A 277 3.05 -1.35 -21.60
N LEU A 278 2.88 -2.24 -20.61
CA LEU A 278 2.65 -3.67 -20.84
C LEU A 278 1.35 -3.91 -21.61
N ASP A 279 0.25 -3.26 -21.21
CA ASP A 279 -1.05 -3.42 -21.86
C ASP A 279 -1.03 -2.90 -23.30
N LYS A 280 -0.38 -1.77 -23.56
CA LYS A 280 -0.20 -1.23 -24.91
C LYS A 280 0.67 -2.17 -25.77
N ALA A 281 1.75 -2.70 -25.23
CA ALA A 281 2.59 -3.66 -25.93
C ALA A 281 1.81 -4.96 -26.22
N ALA A 282 1.06 -5.47 -25.26
CA ALA A 282 0.26 -6.68 -25.38
C ALA A 282 -0.76 -6.60 -26.53
N ARG A 283 -1.44 -5.46 -26.69
CA ARG A 283 -2.40 -5.23 -27.79
C ARG A 283 -1.78 -5.35 -29.19
N HIS A 284 -0.48 -5.11 -29.31
CA HIS A 284 0.24 -5.27 -30.58
C HIS A 284 0.87 -6.66 -30.74
N ILE A 285 1.30 -7.30 -29.64
CA ILE A 285 2.02 -8.56 -29.66
C ILE A 285 1.07 -9.76 -29.71
N LEU A 286 -0.01 -9.73 -28.92
CA LEU A 286 -0.94 -10.84 -28.80
C LEU A 286 -1.71 -11.10 -30.10
N PRO A 287 -2.01 -12.37 -30.42
CA PRO A 287 -2.90 -12.70 -31.51
C PRO A 287 -4.29 -12.10 -31.33
N PRO A 288 -4.96 -11.63 -32.41
CA PRO A 288 -6.29 -11.02 -32.34
C PRO A 288 -7.33 -11.90 -31.64
N ASP A 289 -7.30 -13.21 -31.87
CA ASP A 289 -8.24 -14.17 -31.25
C ASP A 289 -8.08 -14.22 -29.72
N MET A 290 -6.87 -14.11 -29.21
CA MET A 290 -6.60 -14.06 -27.79
C MET A 290 -7.09 -12.74 -27.16
N LEU A 291 -6.93 -11.63 -27.85
CA LEU A 291 -7.46 -10.34 -27.41
C LEU A 291 -8.98 -10.33 -27.38
N ALA A 292 -9.62 -10.87 -28.44
CA ALA A 292 -11.08 -10.93 -28.55
C ALA A 292 -11.73 -11.85 -27.50
N SER A 293 -11.05 -12.90 -27.07
CA SER A 293 -11.53 -13.84 -26.07
C SER A 293 -11.28 -13.38 -24.62
N HIS A 294 -10.47 -12.34 -24.44
CA HIS A 294 -10.16 -11.81 -23.11
C HIS A 294 -11.26 -10.86 -22.64
N GLY A 295 -11.89 -11.18 -21.53
CA GLY A 295 -13.00 -10.40 -20.96
C GLY A 295 -12.58 -9.14 -20.19
N ASP A 296 -11.32 -8.70 -20.31
CA ASP A 296 -10.74 -7.57 -19.57
C ASP A 296 -9.89 -6.70 -20.52
N VAL A 297 -9.62 -5.46 -20.11
CA VAL A 297 -8.76 -4.50 -20.83
C VAL A 297 -7.32 -4.48 -20.30
N MET A 298 -7.04 -5.20 -19.22
CA MET A 298 -5.71 -5.36 -18.61
C MET A 298 -5.04 -6.63 -19.14
N TYR A 299 -4.11 -6.46 -20.08
CA TYR A 299 -3.50 -7.57 -20.82
C TYR A 299 -2.16 -8.05 -20.27
N GLY A 300 -1.61 -7.40 -19.23
CA GLY A 300 -0.29 -7.73 -18.69
C GLY A 300 -0.14 -9.19 -18.27
N ALA A 301 -1.13 -9.75 -17.55
CA ALA A 301 -1.14 -11.15 -17.15
C ALA A 301 -1.32 -12.11 -18.35
N LEU A 302 -2.09 -11.70 -19.36
CA LEU A 302 -2.26 -12.49 -20.60
C LEU A 302 -0.96 -12.51 -21.39
N LEU A 303 -0.24 -11.38 -21.46
CA LEU A 303 1.06 -11.28 -22.14
C LEU A 303 2.09 -12.21 -21.49
N GLU A 304 2.14 -12.28 -20.16
CA GLU A 304 3.04 -13.17 -19.43
C GLU A 304 2.74 -14.65 -19.73
N ARG A 305 1.47 -15.07 -19.65
CA ARG A 305 1.05 -16.45 -19.99
C ARG A 305 1.37 -16.80 -21.44
N PHE A 306 1.16 -15.88 -22.36
CA PHE A 306 1.49 -16.06 -23.77
C PHE A 306 2.99 -16.22 -23.99
N ALA A 307 3.81 -15.42 -23.32
CA ALA A 307 5.26 -15.44 -23.44
C ALA A 307 5.88 -16.72 -22.84
N PHE A 308 5.33 -17.20 -21.73
CA PHE A 308 5.86 -18.32 -20.95
C PHE A 308 4.81 -19.42 -20.70
N PRO A 309 4.30 -20.10 -21.75
CA PRO A 309 3.20 -21.06 -21.60
C PRO A 309 3.55 -22.23 -20.67
N ASP A 310 4.82 -22.64 -20.63
CA ASP A 310 5.29 -23.78 -19.84
C ASP A 310 5.37 -23.45 -18.33
N SER A 311 5.45 -22.18 -17.98
CA SER A 311 5.44 -21.71 -16.57
C SER A 311 4.02 -21.59 -15.99
N PHE A 312 2.98 -21.81 -16.79
CA PHE A 312 1.57 -21.77 -16.37
C PHE A 312 0.86 -23.08 -16.76
N PRO A 313 1.04 -24.17 -16.00
CA PRO A 313 0.36 -25.43 -16.29
C PRO A 313 -1.16 -25.26 -16.25
N LEU A 314 -1.89 -25.93 -17.16
CA LEU A 314 -3.35 -25.89 -17.29
C LEU A 314 -4.09 -26.42 -16.05
N SER A 315 -3.40 -27.16 -15.17
CA SER A 315 -3.92 -27.62 -13.89
C SER A 315 -3.00 -27.09 -12.79
N PRO A 316 -3.52 -26.45 -11.72
CA PRO A 316 -2.69 -26.09 -10.58
C PRO A 316 -2.05 -27.38 -10.02
N PRO A 317 -0.75 -27.41 -9.70
CA PRO A 317 -0.15 -28.53 -9.00
C PRO A 317 -0.91 -28.73 -7.68
N PRO A 318 -1.08 -29.98 -7.21
CA PRO A 318 -1.66 -30.22 -5.90
C PRO A 318 -0.88 -29.40 -4.90
N SER A 319 -1.58 -28.62 -4.09
CA SER A 319 -1.04 -27.63 -3.18
C SER A 319 0.03 -28.22 -2.27
N SER A 320 1.29 -28.13 -2.67
CA SER A 320 2.42 -28.28 -1.77
C SER A 320 2.57 -26.94 -1.04
N LYS A 321 1.87 -26.81 0.07
CA LYS A 321 2.16 -25.79 1.05
C LYS A 321 3.54 -26.09 1.61
N ASN A 322 4.56 -25.40 1.14
CA ASN A 322 5.79 -25.33 1.87
C ASN A 322 5.51 -24.57 3.17
N SER A 323 5.88 -25.19 4.29
CA SER A 323 5.60 -24.78 5.68
C SER A 323 6.22 -23.46 6.12
N GLN A 324 6.66 -22.60 5.18
CA GLN A 324 7.35 -21.33 5.48
C GLN A 324 6.73 -20.10 4.82
N GLY A 325 5.58 -20.18 4.15
CA GLY A 325 4.91 -18.98 3.59
C GLY A 325 5.72 -18.20 2.54
N GLN A 326 6.86 -18.73 2.09
CA GLN A 326 7.64 -18.18 1.00
C GLN A 326 6.94 -18.55 -0.31
N HIS A 327 6.54 -17.54 -1.06
CA HIS A 327 6.09 -17.70 -2.42
C HIS A 327 7.25 -18.30 -3.23
N ASP A 328 7.00 -19.50 -3.78
CA ASP A 328 7.94 -20.19 -4.65
C ASP A 328 8.04 -19.40 -5.97
N TYR A 329 8.97 -18.44 -6.03
CA TYR A 329 9.30 -17.69 -7.25
C TYR A 329 10.19 -18.49 -8.20
N ASP A 330 10.44 -19.75 -7.88
CA ASP A 330 11.33 -20.67 -8.60
C ASP A 330 10.64 -21.31 -9.81
N HIS A 331 9.92 -20.48 -10.60
CA HIS A 331 9.57 -20.85 -11.96
C HIS A 331 10.82 -20.70 -12.82
N ASP A 332 11.18 -21.77 -13.52
CA ASP A 332 12.33 -21.81 -14.42
C ASP A 332 12.03 -20.95 -15.67
N TYR A 333 12.16 -19.63 -15.50
CA TYR A 333 12.19 -18.71 -16.62
C TYR A 333 13.60 -18.79 -17.23
N ASP A 334 13.70 -19.02 -18.53
CA ASP A 334 14.94 -18.92 -19.28
C ASP A 334 15.44 -17.47 -19.29
N TYR A 335 15.91 -17.02 -18.12
CA TYR A 335 16.43 -15.68 -17.89
C TYR A 335 17.66 -15.71 -16.99
N GLU A 336 18.78 -15.30 -17.55
CA GLU A 336 20.03 -15.08 -16.83
C GLU A 336 20.42 -13.60 -16.91
N TYR A 337 20.85 -13.05 -15.78
CA TYR A 337 21.35 -11.68 -15.71
C TYR A 337 22.87 -11.68 -15.59
N ALA A 338 23.52 -11.09 -16.59
CA ALA A 338 24.94 -10.75 -16.53
C ALA A 338 25.07 -9.22 -16.38
N PRO A 339 25.69 -8.72 -15.28
CA PRO A 339 25.88 -7.29 -15.13
C PRO A 339 26.83 -6.76 -16.20
N PRO A 340 26.47 -5.67 -16.90
CA PRO A 340 27.35 -5.08 -17.89
C PRO A 340 28.65 -4.59 -17.22
N LEU A 341 29.78 -4.93 -17.82
CA LEU A 341 31.11 -4.53 -17.35
C LEU A 341 31.47 -3.11 -17.83
N ARG A 342 30.91 -2.71 -18.97
CA ARG A 342 31.18 -1.42 -19.62
C ARG A 342 29.89 -0.73 -20.03
N ARG A 343 29.93 0.60 -20.13
CA ARG A 343 28.78 1.41 -20.54
C ARG A 343 28.21 0.99 -21.89
N VAL A 344 29.05 0.59 -22.84
CA VAL A 344 28.62 0.10 -24.16
C VAL A 344 27.72 -1.12 -24.05
N GLU A 345 28.00 -2.02 -23.11
CA GLU A 345 27.17 -3.21 -22.86
C GLU A 345 25.85 -2.83 -22.18
N GLU A 346 25.89 -1.85 -21.26
CA GLU A 346 24.71 -1.35 -20.56
C GLU A 346 23.67 -0.73 -21.49
N ILE A 347 24.14 -0.04 -22.56
CA ILE A 347 23.28 0.66 -23.52
C ILE A 347 23.00 -0.15 -24.79
N ALA A 348 23.56 -1.34 -24.91
CA ALA A 348 23.41 -2.17 -26.10
C ALA A 348 21.94 -2.53 -26.34
N PRO A 349 21.45 -2.40 -27.58
CA PRO A 349 20.11 -2.83 -27.91
C PRO A 349 19.99 -4.36 -27.79
N TYR A 350 18.81 -4.81 -27.39
CA TYR A 350 18.47 -6.22 -27.49
C TYR A 350 18.28 -6.61 -28.96
N THR A 351 19.03 -7.58 -29.43
CA THR A 351 18.93 -8.13 -30.78
C THR A 351 18.17 -9.44 -30.74
N ALA A 352 17.12 -9.55 -31.55
CA ALA A 352 16.34 -10.77 -31.64
C ALA A 352 17.21 -11.96 -32.09
N PRO A 353 17.02 -13.16 -31.53
CA PRO A 353 17.72 -14.35 -31.99
C PRO A 353 17.31 -14.71 -33.42
N SER A 354 18.24 -15.34 -34.16
CA SER A 354 17.94 -15.89 -35.50
C SER A 354 16.75 -16.87 -35.44
N PRO A 355 15.84 -16.85 -36.42
CA PRO A 355 15.89 -16.13 -37.70
C PRO A 355 15.30 -14.71 -37.68
N TYR A 356 14.99 -14.15 -36.52
CA TYR A 356 14.37 -12.83 -36.43
C TYR A 356 15.42 -11.72 -36.59
N SER A 357 14.99 -10.53 -37.03
CA SER A 357 15.91 -9.43 -37.42
C SER A 357 15.60 -8.09 -36.78
N TRP A 358 14.68 -8.03 -35.80
CA TRP A 358 14.34 -6.80 -35.09
C TRP A 358 15.24 -6.56 -33.86
N ILE A 359 15.31 -5.31 -33.46
CA ILE A 359 16.01 -4.85 -32.26
C ILE A 359 15.06 -4.05 -31.37
N LEU A 360 15.33 -4.04 -30.08
CA LEU A 360 14.69 -3.19 -29.07
C LEU A 360 15.74 -2.48 -28.24
N HIS A 361 15.52 -1.19 -27.96
CA HIS A 361 16.44 -0.42 -27.12
C HIS A 361 15.96 -0.42 -25.67
N PRO A 362 16.89 -0.55 -24.69
CA PRO A 362 16.54 -0.39 -23.27
C PRO A 362 15.97 1.01 -23.03
N PRO A 363 14.90 1.15 -22.21
CA PRO A 363 14.36 2.47 -21.88
C PRO A 363 15.43 3.36 -21.22
N LEU A 364 15.50 4.65 -21.62
CA LEU A 364 16.50 5.62 -21.13
C LEU A 364 17.94 5.06 -21.14
N TYR A 365 18.31 4.34 -22.20
CA TYR A 365 19.62 3.70 -22.32
C TYR A 365 20.78 4.69 -22.28
N ASP A 366 20.59 5.91 -22.72
CA ASP A 366 21.57 7.01 -22.76
C ASP A 366 21.60 7.86 -21.47
N SER A 367 20.69 7.59 -20.50
CA SER A 367 20.53 8.40 -19.30
C SER A 367 20.62 7.56 -18.01
N ARG A 368 21.26 8.14 -16.99
CA ARG A 368 21.27 7.63 -15.62
C ARG A 368 20.34 8.40 -14.67
N ALA A 369 19.41 9.16 -15.23
CA ALA A 369 18.40 9.85 -14.43
C ALA A 369 17.59 8.86 -13.58
N LEU A 370 17.27 9.28 -12.36
CA LEU A 370 16.38 8.54 -11.45
C LEU A 370 14.92 8.77 -11.86
N SER A 371 14.59 8.27 -13.05
CA SER A 371 13.24 8.35 -13.62
C SER A 371 12.97 7.12 -14.48
N TYR A 372 11.69 6.86 -14.72
CA TYR A 372 11.24 5.80 -15.63
C TYR A 372 10.67 6.41 -16.90
N ASP A 373 10.92 5.76 -18.04
CA ASP A 373 10.34 6.08 -19.34
C ASP A 373 9.99 4.80 -20.09
N PHE A 374 8.74 4.66 -20.50
CA PHE A 374 8.26 3.44 -21.14
C PHE A 374 7.72 3.67 -22.56
N ASN A 375 7.61 4.93 -23.03
CA ASN A 375 7.03 5.25 -24.35
C ASN A 375 7.86 4.72 -25.50
N GLY A 376 9.20 4.73 -25.37
CA GLY A 376 10.12 4.32 -26.43
C GLY A 376 9.87 2.88 -26.87
N ILE A 377 9.86 1.96 -25.90
CA ILE A 377 9.71 0.53 -26.18
C ILE A 377 8.35 0.18 -26.79
N GLY A 378 7.27 0.83 -26.33
CA GLY A 378 5.94 0.64 -26.91
C GLY A 378 5.87 1.06 -28.38
N SER A 379 6.57 2.13 -28.73
CA SER A 379 6.67 2.62 -30.11
C SER A 379 7.47 1.65 -31.01
N GLU A 380 8.56 1.07 -30.50
CA GLU A 380 9.36 0.07 -31.21
C GLU A 380 8.57 -1.23 -31.43
N VAL A 381 7.91 -1.73 -30.40
CA VAL A 381 7.03 -2.91 -30.49
C VAL A 381 5.97 -2.70 -31.57
N ARG A 382 5.30 -1.55 -31.57
CA ARG A 382 4.31 -1.23 -32.60
C ARG A 382 4.91 -1.22 -34.02
N LYS A 383 6.08 -0.62 -34.21
CA LYS A 383 6.78 -0.61 -35.51
C LYS A 383 7.09 -2.02 -35.98
N ILE A 384 7.63 -2.87 -35.10
CA ILE A 384 7.97 -4.27 -35.41
C ILE A 384 6.72 -5.03 -35.85
N THR A 385 5.66 -5.01 -35.03
CA THR A 385 4.43 -5.75 -35.31
C THR A 385 3.72 -5.24 -36.56
N THR A 386 3.69 -3.92 -36.79
CA THR A 386 3.08 -3.33 -37.99
C THR A 386 3.88 -3.68 -39.24
N SER A 387 5.22 -3.69 -39.19
CA SER A 387 6.06 -4.02 -40.37
C SER A 387 5.98 -5.50 -40.77
N LYS A 388 5.72 -6.39 -39.81
CA LYS A 388 5.60 -7.83 -40.05
C LYS A 388 4.16 -8.26 -40.39
N GLY A 389 3.16 -7.57 -39.85
CA GLY A 389 1.74 -7.89 -40.06
C GLY A 389 1.43 -9.36 -39.75
N ASP A 390 0.68 -9.97 -40.67
CA ASP A 390 0.25 -11.38 -40.54
C ASP A 390 1.40 -12.40 -40.74
N SER A 391 2.55 -11.97 -41.26
CA SER A 391 3.72 -12.85 -41.41
C SER A 391 4.43 -13.15 -40.11
N MET A 392 4.09 -12.47 -39.01
CA MET A 392 4.73 -12.67 -37.72
C MET A 392 4.27 -13.98 -37.05
N SER A 393 5.16 -14.95 -36.94
CA SER A 393 4.86 -16.25 -36.34
C SER A 393 4.55 -16.15 -34.85
N LEU A 394 3.84 -17.15 -34.29
CA LEU A 394 3.60 -17.24 -32.83
C LEU A 394 4.90 -17.29 -32.04
N GLY A 395 5.93 -17.99 -32.54
CA GLY A 395 7.26 -18.04 -31.91
C GLY A 395 7.92 -16.67 -31.87
N GLU A 396 7.84 -15.91 -32.96
CA GLU A 396 8.37 -14.53 -33.03
C GLU A 396 7.62 -13.59 -32.08
N ARG A 397 6.29 -13.68 -32.00
CA ARG A 397 5.46 -12.90 -31.06
C ARG A 397 5.83 -13.20 -29.61
N ARG A 398 6.03 -14.48 -29.24
CA ARG A 398 6.49 -14.89 -27.90
C ARG A 398 7.88 -14.34 -27.59
N THR A 399 8.81 -14.39 -28.55
CA THR A 399 10.15 -13.82 -28.39
C THR A 399 10.09 -12.31 -28.16
N LEU A 400 9.24 -11.60 -28.94
CA LEU A 400 9.04 -10.16 -28.75
C LEU A 400 8.39 -9.85 -27.38
N ALA A 401 7.43 -10.65 -26.93
CA ALA A 401 6.81 -10.51 -25.60
C ALA A 401 7.84 -10.64 -24.47
N ARG A 402 8.67 -11.70 -24.51
CA ARG A 402 9.76 -11.92 -23.55
C ARG A 402 10.75 -10.77 -23.51
N ALA A 403 11.23 -10.34 -24.68
CA ALA A 403 12.18 -9.24 -24.80
C ALA A 403 11.60 -7.93 -24.27
N THR A 404 10.34 -7.63 -24.61
CA THR A 404 9.65 -6.42 -24.13
C THR A 404 9.53 -6.40 -22.61
N MET A 405 9.02 -7.47 -21.99
CA MET A 405 8.91 -7.58 -20.54
C MET A 405 10.28 -7.53 -19.87
N ARG A 406 11.27 -8.24 -20.40
CA ARG A 406 12.65 -8.21 -19.90
C ARG A 406 13.19 -6.78 -19.82
N LEU A 407 13.15 -6.03 -20.91
CA LEU A 407 13.69 -4.67 -20.94
C LEU A 407 12.94 -3.70 -20.02
N LEU A 408 11.60 -3.83 -19.93
CA LEU A 408 10.81 -3.04 -19.00
C LEU A 408 11.19 -3.34 -17.54
N PHE A 409 11.36 -4.60 -17.18
CA PHE A 409 11.66 -5.02 -15.79
C PHE A 409 13.13 -4.78 -15.42
N GLU A 410 14.07 -4.99 -16.33
CA GLU A 410 15.46 -4.60 -16.14
C GLU A 410 15.60 -3.07 -15.96
N HIS A 411 14.78 -2.28 -16.65
CA HIS A 411 14.73 -0.84 -16.45
C HIS A 411 14.25 -0.46 -15.04
N LEU A 412 13.22 -1.15 -14.51
CA LEU A 412 12.79 -0.96 -13.12
C LEU A 412 13.93 -1.23 -12.14
N ALA A 413 14.60 -2.39 -12.27
CA ALA A 413 15.71 -2.79 -11.42
C ALA A 413 16.92 -1.86 -11.53
N THR A 414 17.27 -1.42 -12.74
CA THR A 414 18.41 -0.51 -12.96
C THR A 414 18.26 0.79 -12.18
N ARG A 415 17.05 1.35 -12.10
CA ARG A 415 16.80 2.59 -11.33
C ARG A 415 16.91 2.36 -9.83
N ILE A 416 16.61 1.15 -9.32
CA ILE A 416 16.88 0.78 -7.92
C ILE A 416 18.39 0.84 -7.67
N PHE A 417 19.20 0.20 -8.49
CA PHE A 417 20.66 0.22 -8.31
C PHE A 417 21.28 1.62 -8.45
N LEU A 418 20.75 2.44 -9.35
CA LEU A 418 21.20 3.84 -9.48
C LEU A 418 20.85 4.66 -8.23
N ALA A 419 19.68 4.44 -7.64
CA ALA A 419 19.27 5.09 -6.39
C ALA A 419 20.16 4.66 -5.22
N LEU A 420 20.43 3.35 -5.09
CA LEU A 420 21.32 2.81 -4.06
C LEU A 420 22.77 3.32 -4.22
N ALA A 421 23.25 3.43 -5.45
CA ALA A 421 24.58 3.98 -5.72
C ALA A 421 24.68 5.48 -5.42
N ALA A 422 23.59 6.23 -5.55
CA ALA A 422 23.52 7.65 -5.23
C ALA A 422 23.42 7.93 -3.72
N GLU A 423 22.97 6.96 -2.92
CA GLU A 423 22.72 7.09 -1.48
C GLU A 423 23.35 5.93 -0.71
N PRO A 424 24.63 6.02 -0.32
CA PRO A 424 25.32 4.96 0.41
C PRO A 424 24.64 4.56 1.72
N GLU A 425 24.08 5.51 2.47
CA GLU A 425 23.35 5.21 3.72
C GLU A 425 22.13 4.29 3.46
N LEU A 426 21.37 4.57 2.39
CA LEU A 426 20.26 3.72 1.99
C LEU A 426 20.72 2.32 1.57
N ASN A 427 21.87 2.23 0.89
CA ASN A 427 22.45 0.96 0.47
C ASN A 427 22.80 0.06 1.67
N ASP A 428 23.33 0.64 2.74
CA ASP A 428 23.77 -0.09 3.94
C ASP A 428 22.57 -0.49 4.84
N GLU A 429 21.51 0.30 4.83
CA GLU A 429 20.31 0.07 5.66
C GLU A 429 19.27 -0.85 5.00
N LEU A 430 19.35 -1.10 3.69
CA LEU A 430 18.33 -1.80 2.93
C LEU A 430 18.22 -3.28 3.34
N GLN A 431 17.11 -3.63 4.01
CA GLN A 431 16.77 -5.00 4.38
C GLN A 431 15.60 -5.55 3.55
N THR A 432 14.70 -4.68 3.09
CA THR A 432 13.46 -5.11 2.41
C THR A 432 13.16 -4.22 1.20
N LEU A 433 12.91 -4.86 0.06
CA LEU A 433 12.30 -4.26 -1.12
C LEU A 433 10.87 -4.78 -1.26
N VAL A 434 9.91 -3.90 -1.05
CA VAL A 434 8.50 -4.16 -1.30
C VAL A 434 8.21 -3.95 -2.78
N VAL A 435 7.48 -4.87 -3.42
CA VAL A 435 6.90 -4.65 -4.77
C VAL A 435 5.38 -4.67 -4.63
N SER A 436 4.71 -3.58 -4.99
CA SER A 436 3.27 -3.40 -4.78
C SER A 436 2.60 -2.75 -6.00
N GLY A 437 1.29 -2.96 -6.15
CA GLY A 437 0.51 -2.58 -7.32
C GLY A 437 0.22 -3.77 -8.23
N GLY A 438 -0.70 -3.62 -9.19
CA GLY A 438 -1.20 -4.73 -10.02
C GLY A 438 -0.10 -5.49 -10.79
N VAL A 439 0.96 -4.79 -11.25
CA VAL A 439 2.08 -5.41 -11.98
C VAL A 439 2.98 -6.25 -11.06
N ALA A 440 2.92 -6.05 -9.74
CA ALA A 440 3.65 -6.88 -8.78
C ALA A 440 3.20 -8.36 -8.80
N SER A 441 2.00 -8.65 -9.31
CA SER A 441 1.52 -10.02 -9.51
C SER A 441 2.22 -10.76 -10.66
N ASN A 442 2.97 -10.05 -11.51
CA ASN A 442 3.72 -10.64 -12.62
C ASN A 442 4.94 -11.41 -12.07
N ARG A 443 4.96 -12.73 -12.27
CA ARG A 443 5.99 -13.61 -11.72
C ARG A 443 7.34 -13.40 -12.38
N PHE A 444 7.36 -13.11 -13.68
CA PHE A 444 8.60 -12.83 -14.40
C PHE A 444 9.26 -11.55 -13.91
N LEU A 445 8.49 -10.51 -13.55
CA LEU A 445 9.04 -9.32 -12.88
C LEU A 445 9.79 -9.70 -11.59
N MET A 446 9.16 -10.53 -10.74
CA MET A 446 9.75 -10.94 -9.48
C MET A 446 11.03 -11.74 -9.68
N HIS A 447 11.04 -12.65 -10.68
CA HIS A 447 12.21 -13.41 -11.06
C HIS A 447 13.36 -12.50 -11.53
N VAL A 448 13.09 -11.54 -12.42
CA VAL A 448 14.08 -10.57 -12.90
C VAL A 448 14.65 -9.76 -11.73
N LEU A 449 13.80 -9.21 -10.85
CA LEU A 449 14.25 -8.45 -9.68
C LEU A 449 15.15 -9.29 -8.78
N ARG A 450 14.76 -10.54 -8.46
CA ARG A 450 15.56 -11.42 -7.59
C ARG A 450 16.92 -11.74 -8.22
N LYS A 451 16.95 -12.17 -9.49
CA LYS A 451 18.19 -12.47 -10.20
C LYS A 451 19.14 -11.27 -10.25
N MET A 452 18.62 -10.09 -10.56
CA MET A 452 19.44 -8.88 -10.62
C MET A 452 19.96 -8.46 -9.23
N LEU A 453 19.14 -8.53 -8.19
CA LEU A 453 19.57 -8.27 -6.81
C LEU A 453 20.65 -9.24 -6.36
N ASP A 454 20.49 -10.54 -6.63
CA ASP A 454 21.44 -11.59 -6.24
C ASP A 454 22.83 -11.37 -6.85
N VAL A 455 22.86 -11.09 -8.14
CA VAL A 455 24.12 -10.89 -8.87
C VAL A 455 24.80 -9.57 -8.50
N ARG A 456 23.99 -8.56 -8.12
CA ARG A 456 24.52 -7.24 -7.71
C ARG A 456 24.91 -7.17 -6.23
N GLY A 457 24.88 -8.28 -5.48
CA GLY A 457 25.32 -8.35 -4.09
C GLY A 457 24.24 -8.12 -3.05
N PHE A 458 22.96 -8.01 -3.44
CA PHE A 458 21.81 -7.76 -2.57
C PHE A 458 21.02 -9.04 -2.24
N LYS A 459 21.72 -10.17 -2.10
CA LYS A 459 21.07 -11.46 -1.71
C LYS A 459 20.36 -11.40 -0.36
N HIS A 460 20.86 -10.55 0.54
CA HIS A 460 20.30 -10.34 1.88
C HIS A 460 18.98 -9.58 1.87
N VAL A 461 18.68 -8.83 0.80
CA VAL A 461 17.46 -8.02 0.70
C VAL A 461 16.25 -8.93 0.50
N GLU A 462 15.33 -8.89 1.45
CA GLU A 462 14.05 -9.57 1.36
C GLU A 462 13.16 -8.91 0.31
N LEU A 463 12.67 -9.72 -0.65
CA LEU A 463 11.75 -9.25 -1.68
C LEU A 463 10.33 -9.61 -1.26
N THR A 464 9.53 -8.62 -0.88
CA THR A 464 8.20 -8.82 -0.32
C THR A 464 7.12 -8.34 -1.29
N VAL A 465 6.14 -9.22 -1.56
CA VAL A 465 4.99 -8.92 -2.44
C VAL A 465 3.71 -9.28 -1.70
N PRO A 466 2.71 -8.40 -1.67
CA PRO A 466 1.39 -8.76 -1.16
C PRO A 466 0.76 -9.89 -2.00
N PRO A 467 -0.15 -10.69 -1.42
CA PRO A 467 -0.97 -11.61 -2.20
C PRO A 467 -1.72 -10.87 -3.33
N PRO A 468 -1.96 -11.51 -4.49
CA PRO A 468 -2.60 -10.85 -5.65
C PRO A 468 -3.89 -10.11 -5.33
N ALA A 469 -4.72 -10.63 -4.41
CA ALA A 469 -5.95 -9.98 -3.96
C ALA A 469 -5.72 -8.65 -3.21
N LEU A 470 -4.50 -8.38 -2.72
CA LEU A 470 -4.12 -7.17 -2.01
C LEU A 470 -3.11 -6.31 -2.80
N CYS A 471 -2.66 -6.76 -3.98
CA CYS A 471 -1.74 -5.98 -4.84
C CYS A 471 -2.43 -4.85 -5.59
N THR A 472 -3.69 -5.05 -6.02
CA THR A 472 -4.50 -4.05 -6.72
C THR A 472 -5.22 -3.15 -5.72
N ASP A 473 -5.91 -2.11 -6.21
CA ASP A 473 -6.72 -1.22 -5.39
C ASP A 473 -7.69 -2.01 -4.52
N ASN A 474 -7.69 -1.72 -3.23
CA ASN A 474 -8.49 -2.43 -2.26
C ASN A 474 -8.69 -1.63 -0.97
N ALA A 475 -9.81 -1.85 -0.26
CA ALA A 475 -10.11 -1.12 0.97
C ALA A 475 -9.35 -1.66 2.21
N ALA A 476 -8.79 -2.87 2.15
CA ALA A 476 -8.03 -3.42 3.28
C ALA A 476 -6.72 -2.65 3.50
N MET A 477 -6.04 -2.20 2.41
CA MET A 477 -4.86 -1.33 2.51
C MET A 477 -5.20 0.05 3.11
N ILE A 478 -6.40 0.57 2.79
CA ILE A 478 -6.90 1.83 3.34
C ILE A 478 -7.22 1.67 4.84
N ALA A 479 -7.84 0.54 5.21
CA ALA A 479 -8.10 0.20 6.60
C ALA A 479 -6.81 0.13 7.42
N TRP A 480 -5.79 -0.53 6.88
CA TRP A 480 -4.49 -0.67 7.55
C TRP A 480 -3.77 0.67 7.73
N THR A 481 -3.70 1.45 6.66
CA THR A 481 -3.08 2.79 6.71
C THR A 481 -3.81 3.69 7.70
N GLY A 482 -5.15 3.69 7.68
CA GLY A 482 -5.97 4.37 8.67
C GLY A 482 -5.69 3.90 10.10
N MET A 483 -5.46 2.58 10.30
CA MET A 483 -5.13 1.99 11.58
C MET A 483 -3.80 2.50 12.12
N GLU A 484 -2.72 2.45 11.31
CA GLU A 484 -1.42 2.97 11.72
C GLU A 484 -1.45 4.48 11.98
N MET A 485 -2.14 5.26 11.13
CA MET A 485 -2.31 6.70 11.33
C MET A 485 -3.11 7.01 12.61
N TYR A 486 -4.17 6.24 12.88
CA TYR A 486 -4.97 6.39 14.10
C TYR A 486 -4.16 6.06 15.36
N GLU A 487 -3.39 4.96 15.35
CA GLU A 487 -2.49 4.60 16.46
C GLU A 487 -1.38 5.64 16.69
N ALA A 488 -0.88 6.24 15.61
CA ALA A 488 0.05 7.37 15.68
C ALA A 488 -0.59 8.68 16.18
N GLY A 489 -1.89 8.68 16.50
CA GLY A 489 -2.60 9.81 17.07
C GLY A 489 -3.10 10.83 16.04
N TRP A 490 -3.26 10.44 14.78
CA TRP A 490 -3.81 11.30 13.75
C TRP A 490 -5.32 11.06 13.54
N GLU A 491 -6.01 12.11 13.13
CA GLU A 491 -7.38 12.09 12.62
C GLU A 491 -7.57 13.17 11.55
N SER A 492 -8.61 13.04 10.74
CA SER A 492 -8.92 14.00 9.69
C SER A 492 -10.12 14.87 10.07
N SER A 493 -10.05 16.14 9.72
CA SER A 493 -11.20 17.05 9.80
C SER A 493 -12.33 16.59 8.86
N LEU A 494 -13.57 16.77 9.25
CA LEU A 494 -14.72 16.57 8.36
C LEU A 494 -14.77 17.57 7.19
N SER A 495 -13.94 18.61 7.21
CA SER A 495 -13.82 19.58 6.10
C SER A 495 -12.87 19.13 4.97
N VAL A 496 -12.18 17.98 5.09
CA VAL A 496 -11.30 17.46 4.03
C VAL A 496 -12.05 17.29 2.70
N HIS A 497 -11.35 17.44 1.60
CA HIS A 497 -11.87 17.29 0.24
C HIS A 497 -10.95 16.36 -0.57
N PRO A 498 -11.38 15.90 -1.75
CA PRO A 498 -10.54 15.10 -2.65
C PRO A 498 -9.24 15.80 -3.02
N GLU A 499 -8.14 15.07 -2.96
CA GLU A 499 -6.83 15.51 -3.44
C GLU A 499 -6.49 14.75 -4.72
N ARG A 500 -6.76 15.38 -5.87
CA ARG A 500 -6.50 14.75 -7.17
C ARG A 500 -5.04 14.38 -7.36
N LYS A 501 -4.15 15.28 -6.89
CA LYS A 501 -2.71 15.09 -6.81
C LYS A 501 -2.33 15.20 -5.34
N TRP A 502 -1.64 14.24 -4.84
CA TRP A 502 -1.14 14.26 -3.46
C TRP A 502 0.11 13.40 -3.38
N SER A 503 1.26 14.04 -3.51
CA SER A 503 2.55 13.38 -3.36
C SER A 503 2.72 12.87 -1.93
N ILE A 504 3.30 11.67 -1.80
CA ILE A 504 3.74 11.15 -0.49
C ILE A 504 5.06 11.77 -0.03
N ASP A 505 5.78 12.41 -0.95
CA ASP A 505 7.10 13.01 -0.73
C ASP A 505 6.97 14.39 -0.09
N PRO A 506 7.61 14.64 1.08
CA PRO A 506 7.59 15.96 1.70
C PRO A 506 8.21 17.09 0.85
N SER A 507 9.04 16.75 -0.14
CA SER A 507 9.60 17.72 -1.08
C SER A 507 8.65 18.08 -2.23
N GLY A 508 7.54 17.36 -2.39
CA GLY A 508 6.50 17.66 -3.37
C GLY A 508 5.71 18.93 -3.04
N GLU A 509 4.95 19.43 -4.02
CA GLU A 509 4.15 20.67 -3.86
C GLU A 509 3.17 20.59 -2.68
N GLU A 510 2.61 19.42 -2.42
CA GLU A 510 1.66 19.18 -1.34
C GLU A 510 2.33 18.97 0.03
N GLY A 511 3.66 18.90 0.11
CA GLY A 511 4.40 18.73 1.37
C GLY A 511 4.28 17.34 2.00
N GLY A 512 4.02 16.30 1.22
CA GLY A 512 3.92 14.91 1.67
C GLY A 512 2.62 14.57 2.39
N ILE A 513 2.64 13.47 3.16
CA ILE A 513 1.43 12.93 3.81
C ILE A 513 0.74 13.97 4.72
N LEU A 514 1.51 14.72 5.48
CA LEU A 514 0.98 15.70 6.45
C LEU A 514 0.91 17.12 5.90
N GLY A 515 1.37 17.38 4.68
CA GLY A 515 1.40 18.71 4.07
C GLY A 515 0.01 19.22 3.65
N VAL A 516 -0.90 18.32 3.29
CA VAL A 516 -2.28 18.71 2.93
C VAL A 516 -3.08 19.11 4.18
N PRO A 517 -3.96 20.11 4.08
CA PRO A 517 -4.75 20.60 5.22
C PRO A 517 -5.74 19.54 5.72
N GLY A 518 -6.14 19.65 6.98
CA GLY A 518 -7.19 18.81 7.58
C GLY A 518 -6.71 17.70 8.48
N TRP A 519 -5.40 17.44 8.59
CA TRP A 519 -4.86 16.56 9.62
C TRP A 519 -4.93 17.22 11.00
N ARG A 520 -5.31 16.47 12.00
CA ARG A 520 -5.39 16.89 13.39
C ARG A 520 -4.72 15.89 14.30
N ARG A 521 -4.08 16.37 15.37
CA ARG A 521 -3.68 15.49 16.45
C ARG A 521 -4.90 15.18 17.33
N ARG A 522 -5.19 13.91 17.48
CA ARG A 522 -6.25 13.46 18.38
C ARG A 522 -5.88 13.86 19.80
N GLN A 523 -6.78 14.55 20.49
CA GLN A 523 -6.61 14.84 21.91
C GLN A 523 -6.64 13.53 22.72
N PRO A 524 -5.77 13.40 23.72
CA PRO A 524 -5.65 12.21 24.55
C PRO A 524 -6.94 11.87 25.33
#